data_490c56bbab817c945fc688325e667e2e
#
_entry.id   490c56bbab817c945fc688325e667e2e
#
_cell.length_a   1.000
_cell.length_b   1.000
_cell.length_c   1.000
_cell.angle_alpha   90.00
_cell.angle_beta   90.00
_cell.angle_gamma   90.00
#
_symmetry.space_group_name_H-M   'P 1'
#
loop_
_entity.id
_entity.type
_entity.pdbx_description
1 polymer ?
#
loop_
_entity_poly.entity_id
_entity_poly.type
_entity_poly.pdbx_seq_one_letter_code
_entity_poly.pdbx_strand_id
1 'polypeptide(L)'
;MNSICLNFRVHLPYYYKKYHFFDIGVNHDYYDTLRCESEVKRVSERCYLPANKLMMTLLERYPERFSFSLAISGTAVELLESYAPEVLESFKELVSTGRVELLATPYHHSLASLQSSDEFKCQINLHREKMKEVFGLNTTTFANTEMVYADYIGVILSELGFKGVLTEGAKHVLGWRSPNYVYSNPIAQNLKILFRNQSLSDDIALRFTNSYWTGYPLTAEKFADWIIRDPNHRSITLA
;
A
#
# COMPACT_ATOMS: atom_id res chain seq x y z
N MET A 1 1.84 25.34 -2.64
CA MET A 1 2.77 24.51 -1.86
C MET A 1 2.76 23.15 -2.53
N ASN A 2 3.92 22.64 -2.90
CA ASN A 2 4.00 21.33 -3.56
C ASN A 2 4.06 20.27 -2.46
N SER A 3 3.28 19.21 -2.57
CA SER A 3 3.26 18.10 -1.62
C SER A 3 3.63 16.80 -2.31
N ILE A 4 4.29 15.92 -1.57
CA ILE A 4 4.61 14.56 -2.00
C ILE A 4 3.88 13.62 -1.06
N CYS A 5 3.01 12.77 -1.62
CA CYS A 5 2.34 11.70 -0.89
C CYS A 5 3.16 10.43 -1.05
N LEU A 6 3.76 9.97 0.04
CA LEU A 6 4.47 8.69 0.08
C LEU A 6 3.52 7.61 0.60
N ASN A 7 3.33 6.55 -0.16
CA ASN A 7 2.58 5.39 0.29
C ASN A 7 3.46 4.14 0.23
N PHE A 8 3.56 3.44 1.36
CA PHE A 8 4.28 2.18 1.44
C PHE A 8 3.27 1.04 1.58
N ARG A 9 3.52 -0.02 0.84
CA ARG A 9 2.67 -1.21 0.84
C ARG A 9 3.37 -2.35 1.55
N VAL A 10 2.66 -2.97 2.50
CA VAL A 10 3.12 -4.11 3.27
C VAL A 10 2.18 -5.27 3.00
N HIS A 11 2.69 -6.31 2.33
CA HIS A 11 1.94 -7.52 2.06
C HIS A 11 2.82 -8.74 2.27
N LEU A 12 2.29 -9.72 2.98
CA LEU A 12 2.88 -11.03 3.21
C LEU A 12 1.83 -12.07 2.83
N PRO A 13 2.11 -12.93 1.83
CA PRO A 13 1.20 -14.01 1.47
C PRO A 13 1.39 -15.23 2.36
N TYR A 14 0.35 -16.02 2.53
CA TYR A 14 0.48 -17.38 2.99
C TYR A 14 1.08 -18.26 1.90
N TYR A 15 2.07 -19.07 2.24
CA TYR A 15 2.64 -20.06 1.33
C TYR A 15 1.91 -21.38 1.48
N TYR A 16 1.56 -22.01 0.35
CA TYR A 16 0.89 -23.29 0.35
C TYR A 16 1.89 -24.45 0.25
N LYS A 17 1.57 -25.55 0.94
CA LYS A 17 2.24 -26.83 0.76
C LYS A 17 1.95 -27.43 -0.62
N LYS A 18 2.81 -28.35 -1.05
CA LYS A 18 2.44 -29.24 -2.15
C LYS A 18 1.30 -30.15 -1.68
N TYR A 19 0.17 -30.04 -2.36
CA TYR A 19 -1.05 -30.76 -2.01
C TYR A 19 -1.31 -31.83 -3.09
N HIS A 20 -1.51 -33.09 -2.65
CA HIS A 20 -1.74 -34.20 -3.56
C HIS A 20 -3.23 -34.47 -3.71
N PHE A 21 -3.61 -35.07 -4.82
CA PHE A 21 -5.01 -35.41 -5.09
C PHE A 21 -5.66 -36.23 -3.97
N PHE A 22 -4.93 -37.17 -3.38
CA PHE A 22 -5.43 -38.01 -2.28
C PHE A 22 -5.55 -37.30 -0.93
N ASP A 23 -5.03 -36.11 -0.79
CA ASP A 23 -5.17 -35.29 0.42
C ASP A 23 -6.52 -34.54 0.43
N ILE A 24 -7.20 -34.43 -0.72
CA ILE A 24 -8.46 -33.69 -0.87
C ILE A 24 -9.53 -34.30 0.03
N GLY A 25 -10.10 -33.47 0.94
CA GLY A 25 -11.13 -33.90 1.87
C GLY A 25 -10.65 -34.76 3.05
N VAL A 26 -9.33 -35.09 3.11
CA VAL A 26 -8.72 -35.89 4.19
C VAL A 26 -7.76 -35.07 5.04
N ASN A 27 -6.95 -34.24 4.38
CA ASN A 27 -5.98 -33.37 5.05
C ASN A 27 -6.30 -31.90 4.77
N HIS A 28 -6.45 -31.10 5.81
CA HIS A 28 -6.77 -29.67 5.72
C HIS A 28 -5.59 -28.78 6.12
N ASP A 29 -4.38 -29.31 6.24
CA ASP A 29 -3.15 -28.56 6.52
C ASP A 29 -2.54 -28.01 5.21
N TYR A 30 -3.12 -26.92 4.71
CA TYR A 30 -2.79 -26.34 3.41
C TYR A 30 -1.54 -25.45 3.42
N TYR A 31 -1.15 -24.92 4.59
CA TYR A 31 -0.12 -23.88 4.67
C TYR A 31 1.26 -24.47 5.02
N ASP A 32 2.27 -23.95 4.34
CA ASP A 32 3.68 -24.19 4.69
C ASP A 32 4.11 -23.21 5.80
N THR A 33 3.85 -23.58 7.04
CA THR A 33 4.13 -22.74 8.22
C THR A 33 5.60 -22.42 8.36
N LEU A 34 6.49 -23.39 8.09
CA LEU A 34 7.95 -23.17 8.16
C LEU A 34 8.41 -22.14 7.14
N ARG A 35 7.89 -22.21 5.93
CA ARG A 35 8.20 -21.24 4.90
C ARG A 35 7.60 -19.87 5.23
N CYS A 36 6.36 -19.81 5.70
CA CYS A 36 5.75 -18.56 6.16
C CYS A 36 6.60 -17.88 7.23
N GLU A 37 6.99 -18.63 8.27
CA GLU A 37 7.82 -18.13 9.37
C GLU A 37 9.18 -17.63 8.89
N SER A 38 9.89 -18.42 8.06
CA SER A 38 11.21 -18.05 7.56
C SER A 38 11.18 -16.79 6.70
N GLU A 39 10.17 -16.65 5.85
CA GLU A 39 10.02 -15.46 5.00
C GLU A 39 9.63 -14.22 5.80
N VAL A 40 8.72 -14.35 6.77
CA VAL A 40 8.35 -13.25 7.66
C VAL A 40 9.58 -12.76 8.41
N LYS A 41 10.35 -13.64 9.05
CA LYS A 41 11.58 -13.26 9.78
C LYS A 41 12.60 -12.60 8.87
N ARG A 42 12.84 -13.18 7.69
CA ARG A 42 13.80 -12.64 6.70
C ARG A 42 13.44 -11.21 6.26
N VAL A 43 12.18 -10.97 5.92
CA VAL A 43 11.72 -9.64 5.47
C VAL A 43 11.69 -8.65 6.64
N SER A 44 11.31 -9.12 7.83
CA SER A 44 11.31 -8.32 9.06
C SER A 44 12.68 -7.72 9.37
N GLU A 45 13.71 -8.57 9.39
CA GLU A 45 15.08 -8.16 9.69
C GLU A 45 15.70 -7.28 8.59
N ARG A 46 15.46 -7.64 7.32
CA ARG A 46 16.13 -6.97 6.19
C ARG A 46 15.42 -5.72 5.71
N CYS A 47 14.11 -5.61 5.94
CA CYS A 47 13.29 -4.54 5.39
C CYS A 47 12.51 -3.79 6.47
N TYR A 48 11.57 -4.44 7.17
CA TYR A 48 10.59 -3.72 7.98
C TYR A 48 11.22 -3.00 9.18
N LEU A 49 12.02 -3.68 9.99
CA LEU A 49 12.63 -3.06 11.16
C LEU A 49 13.57 -1.90 10.80
N PRO A 50 14.49 -2.05 9.82
CA PRO A 50 15.35 -0.93 9.40
C PRO A 50 14.55 0.24 8.80
N ALA A 51 13.51 -0.06 7.99
CA ALA A 51 12.67 0.97 7.39
C ALA A 51 11.86 1.71 8.46
N ASN A 52 11.21 1.01 9.38
CA ASN A 52 10.40 1.60 10.44
C ASN A 52 11.25 2.48 11.35
N LYS A 53 12.47 2.05 11.69
CA LYS A 53 13.43 2.85 12.46
C LYS A 53 13.81 4.14 11.72
N LEU A 54 14.10 4.05 10.41
CA LEU A 54 14.39 5.23 9.58
C LEU A 54 13.18 6.18 9.54
N MET A 55 11.97 5.65 9.31
CA MET A 55 10.74 6.45 9.26
C MET A 55 10.46 7.15 10.59
N MET A 56 10.67 6.47 11.72
CA MET A 56 10.54 7.07 13.04
C MET A 56 11.52 8.26 13.21
N THR A 57 12.79 8.05 12.84
CA THR A 57 13.81 9.12 12.88
C THR A 57 13.40 10.33 12.02
N LEU A 58 12.80 10.09 10.83
CA LEU A 58 12.33 11.18 9.97
C LEU A 58 11.10 11.91 10.56
N LEU A 59 10.17 11.17 11.19
CA LEU A 59 9.02 11.75 11.88
C LEU A 59 9.44 12.64 13.06
N GLU A 60 10.45 12.21 13.82
CA GLU A 60 11.01 12.99 14.93
C GLU A 60 11.77 14.23 14.44
N ARG A 61 12.58 14.06 13.38
CA ARG A 61 13.40 15.16 12.84
C ARG A 61 12.59 16.24 12.14
N TYR A 62 11.45 15.87 11.52
CA TYR A 62 10.62 16.77 10.73
C TYR A 62 9.14 16.73 11.16
N PRO A 63 8.82 17.11 12.41
CA PRO A 63 7.51 16.88 13.02
C PRO A 63 6.34 17.55 12.31
N GLU A 64 6.56 18.67 11.63
CA GLU A 64 5.51 19.41 10.92
C GLU A 64 5.52 19.24 9.40
N ARG A 65 6.53 18.54 8.86
CA ARG A 65 6.75 18.48 7.40
C ARG A 65 6.75 17.08 6.83
N PHE A 66 6.93 16.06 7.65
CA PHE A 66 6.99 14.68 7.21
C PHE A 66 5.83 13.88 7.77
N SER A 67 5.08 13.28 6.86
CA SER A 67 4.04 12.29 7.11
C SER A 67 3.98 11.35 5.91
N PHE A 68 3.44 10.17 6.11
CA PHE A 68 3.31 9.19 5.03
C PHE A 68 2.10 8.28 5.27
N SER A 69 1.80 7.41 4.32
CA SER A 69 0.73 6.45 4.44
C SER A 69 1.24 5.02 4.31
N LEU A 70 0.55 4.10 5.00
CA LEU A 70 0.81 2.66 4.98
C LEU A 70 -0.45 1.92 4.54
N ALA A 71 -0.30 0.98 3.61
CA ALA A 71 -1.31 0.00 3.26
C ALA A 71 -0.80 -1.40 3.70
N ILE A 72 -1.29 -1.91 4.82
CA ILE A 72 -0.88 -3.20 5.38
C ILE A 72 -2.03 -4.19 5.15
N SER A 73 -1.80 -5.30 4.44
CA SER A 73 -2.85 -6.31 4.23
C SER A 73 -3.20 -7.06 5.51
N GLY A 74 -4.43 -7.56 5.61
CA GLY A 74 -4.87 -8.36 6.77
C GLY A 74 -3.99 -9.58 6.99
N THR A 75 -3.63 -10.30 5.92
CA THR A 75 -2.73 -11.45 5.99
C THR A 75 -1.33 -11.08 6.49
N ALA A 76 -0.83 -9.89 6.15
CA ALA A 76 0.45 -9.44 6.68
C ALA A 76 0.37 -9.18 8.19
N VAL A 77 -0.72 -8.61 8.67
CA VAL A 77 -0.94 -8.41 10.12
C VAL A 77 -0.97 -9.75 10.85
N GLU A 78 -1.75 -10.73 10.37
CA GLU A 78 -1.83 -12.08 10.98
C GLU A 78 -0.47 -12.77 11.04
N LEU A 79 0.29 -12.71 9.96
CA LEU A 79 1.61 -13.33 9.90
C LEU A 79 2.63 -12.62 10.81
N LEU A 80 2.55 -11.29 10.92
CA LEU A 80 3.38 -10.52 11.84
C LEU A 80 2.99 -10.79 13.30
N GLU A 81 1.70 -10.89 13.62
CA GLU A 81 1.23 -11.29 14.97
C GLU A 81 1.81 -12.65 15.36
N SER A 82 1.86 -13.59 14.41
CA SER A 82 2.28 -14.97 14.67
C SER A 82 3.80 -15.16 14.75
N TYR A 83 4.57 -14.47 13.90
CA TYR A 83 5.98 -14.81 13.68
C TYR A 83 6.97 -13.65 13.92
N ALA A 84 6.50 -12.41 14.02
CA ALA A 84 7.33 -11.22 14.23
C ALA A 84 6.55 -10.12 14.96
N PRO A 85 6.04 -10.35 16.18
CA PRO A 85 5.23 -9.37 16.91
C PRO A 85 5.97 -8.05 17.17
N GLU A 86 7.29 -8.08 17.31
CA GLU A 86 8.12 -6.88 17.46
C GLU A 86 8.04 -5.94 16.24
N VAL A 87 7.86 -6.50 15.04
CA VAL A 87 7.67 -5.70 13.82
C VAL A 87 6.30 -5.03 13.82
N LEU A 88 5.26 -5.78 14.22
CA LEU A 88 3.93 -5.21 14.34
C LEU A 88 3.89 -4.09 15.36
N GLU A 89 4.60 -4.25 16.49
CA GLU A 89 4.72 -3.20 17.50
C GLU A 89 5.41 -1.96 16.94
N SER A 90 6.48 -2.13 16.14
CA SER A 90 7.15 -0.98 15.49
C SER A 90 6.23 -0.24 14.50
N PHE A 91 5.30 -0.93 13.81
CA PHE A 91 4.27 -0.28 13.01
C PHE A 91 3.25 0.48 13.87
N LYS A 92 2.85 -0.08 15.02
CA LYS A 92 1.95 0.61 15.96
C LYS A 92 2.59 1.87 16.52
N GLU A 93 3.88 1.84 16.86
CA GLU A 93 4.64 3.02 17.29
C GLU A 93 4.61 4.13 16.22
N LEU A 94 4.87 3.80 14.94
CA LEU A 94 4.77 4.73 13.82
C LEU A 94 3.38 5.36 13.73
N VAL A 95 2.35 4.53 13.78
CA VAL A 95 0.95 4.96 13.68
C VAL A 95 0.54 5.84 14.88
N SER A 96 1.02 5.53 16.08
CA SER A 96 0.73 6.29 17.31
C SER A 96 1.23 7.73 17.28
N THR A 97 2.17 8.06 16.40
CA THR A 97 2.64 9.44 16.19
C THR A 97 1.55 10.37 15.64
N GLY A 98 0.44 9.83 15.13
CA GLY A 98 -0.64 10.58 14.48
C GLY A 98 -0.28 11.17 13.11
N ARG A 99 0.89 10.80 12.55
CA ARG A 99 1.40 11.31 11.26
C ARG A 99 1.55 10.24 10.20
N VAL A 100 1.07 9.05 10.49
CA VAL A 100 1.01 7.93 9.56
C VAL A 100 -0.45 7.58 9.30
N GLU A 101 -0.91 7.74 8.05
CA GLU A 101 -2.25 7.36 7.65
C GLU A 101 -2.27 5.87 7.26
N LEU A 102 -3.17 5.09 7.89
CA LEU A 102 -3.44 3.72 7.45
C LEU A 102 -4.49 3.73 6.34
N LEU A 103 -4.15 3.13 5.20
CA LEU A 103 -5.06 2.93 4.09
C LEU A 103 -5.75 1.57 4.22
N ALA A 104 -7.04 1.53 3.90
CA ALA A 104 -7.73 0.27 3.72
C ALA A 104 -7.28 -0.40 2.42
N THR A 105 -7.29 -1.73 2.41
CA THR A 105 -7.00 -2.56 1.24
C THR A 105 -7.84 -3.84 1.31
N PRO A 106 -8.02 -4.62 0.24
CA PRO A 106 -8.61 -5.95 0.37
C PRO A 106 -7.81 -6.81 1.36
N TYR A 107 -8.50 -7.48 2.28
CA TYR A 107 -7.88 -8.20 3.39
C TYR A 107 -6.76 -9.16 2.95
N HIS A 108 -7.06 -9.98 1.95
CA HIS A 108 -6.15 -10.99 1.41
C HIS A 108 -5.33 -10.51 0.20
N HIS A 109 -5.30 -9.20 -0.06
CA HIS A 109 -4.65 -8.64 -1.26
C HIS A 109 -5.16 -9.28 -2.55
N SER A 110 -6.46 -9.52 -2.62
CA SER A 110 -7.12 -10.20 -3.73
C SER A 110 -7.57 -9.25 -4.84
N LEU A 111 -7.86 -9.82 -6.01
CA LEU A 111 -8.47 -9.12 -7.14
C LEU A 111 -10.02 -9.23 -7.13
N ALA A 112 -10.63 -9.41 -5.96
CA ALA A 112 -12.08 -9.55 -5.81
C ALA A 112 -12.86 -8.39 -6.43
N SER A 113 -12.29 -7.19 -6.47
CA SER A 113 -12.88 -6.01 -7.12
C SER A 113 -13.24 -6.21 -8.60
N LEU A 114 -12.60 -7.16 -9.29
CA LEU A 114 -12.85 -7.47 -10.71
C LEU A 114 -13.91 -8.56 -10.93
N GLN A 115 -14.23 -9.35 -9.88
CA GLN A 115 -15.04 -10.54 -10.04
C GLN A 115 -16.33 -10.50 -9.23
N SER A 116 -16.30 -9.99 -8.00
CA SER A 116 -17.44 -10.01 -7.08
C SER A 116 -17.44 -8.78 -6.19
N SER A 117 -18.44 -7.94 -6.35
CA SER A 117 -18.62 -6.75 -5.50
C SER A 117 -18.90 -7.13 -4.04
N ASP A 118 -19.60 -8.24 -3.80
CA ASP A 118 -19.93 -8.67 -2.44
C ASP A 118 -18.69 -9.17 -1.70
N GLU A 119 -17.87 -10.00 -2.35
CA GLU A 119 -16.59 -10.44 -1.81
C GLU A 119 -15.65 -9.26 -1.58
N PHE A 120 -15.61 -8.33 -2.52
CA PHE A 120 -14.80 -7.12 -2.39
C PHE A 120 -15.20 -6.31 -1.16
N LYS A 121 -16.51 -6.06 -0.96
CA LYS A 121 -17.05 -5.37 0.22
C LYS A 121 -16.76 -6.16 1.51
N CYS A 122 -16.88 -7.48 1.48
CA CYS A 122 -16.56 -8.35 2.61
C CYS A 122 -15.11 -8.19 3.05
N GLN A 123 -14.16 -8.30 2.12
CA GLN A 123 -12.74 -8.17 2.43
C GLN A 123 -12.36 -6.77 2.92
N ILE A 124 -12.98 -5.71 2.39
CA ILE A 124 -12.78 -4.34 2.89
C ILE A 124 -13.23 -4.22 4.35
N ASN A 125 -14.43 -4.75 4.67
CA ASN A 125 -14.96 -4.68 6.03
C ASN A 125 -14.08 -5.47 7.02
N LEU A 126 -13.69 -6.70 6.67
CA LEU A 126 -12.76 -7.50 7.46
C LEU A 126 -11.44 -6.73 7.71
N HIS A 127 -10.90 -6.10 6.69
CA HIS A 127 -9.69 -5.30 6.82
C HIS A 127 -9.88 -4.12 7.77
N ARG A 128 -10.98 -3.39 7.65
CA ARG A 128 -11.29 -2.25 8.54
C ARG A 128 -11.43 -2.68 10.00
N GLU A 129 -12.09 -3.82 10.25
CA GLU A 129 -12.23 -4.40 11.59
C GLU A 129 -10.85 -4.75 12.16
N LYS A 130 -9.99 -5.40 11.37
CA LYS A 130 -8.63 -5.76 11.81
C LYS A 130 -7.77 -4.52 12.08
N MET A 131 -7.84 -3.48 11.24
CA MET A 131 -7.12 -2.23 11.48
C MET A 131 -7.60 -1.52 12.75
N LYS A 132 -8.90 -1.54 13.01
CA LYS A 132 -9.48 -0.99 14.23
C LYS A 132 -9.06 -1.78 15.47
N GLU A 133 -9.06 -3.11 15.38
CA GLU A 133 -8.62 -4.01 16.47
C GLU A 133 -7.15 -3.76 16.83
N VAL A 134 -6.26 -3.75 15.83
CA VAL A 134 -4.80 -3.76 16.03
C VAL A 134 -4.23 -2.36 16.26
N PHE A 135 -4.74 -1.35 15.54
CA PHE A 135 -4.19 0.02 15.56
C PHE A 135 -5.15 1.05 16.19
N GLY A 136 -6.38 0.68 16.52
CA GLY A 136 -7.37 1.58 17.11
C GLY A 136 -7.92 2.63 16.13
N LEU A 137 -7.66 2.53 14.83
CA LEU A 137 -7.98 3.55 13.84
C LEU A 137 -9.04 3.10 12.83
N ASN A 138 -9.84 4.06 12.39
CA ASN A 138 -10.76 3.88 11.26
C ASN A 138 -10.09 4.42 9.98
N THR A 139 -10.02 3.61 8.94
CA THR A 139 -9.45 3.99 7.65
C THR A 139 -10.46 4.78 6.82
N THR A 140 -10.01 5.88 6.21
CA THR A 140 -10.85 6.75 5.37
C THR A 140 -10.40 6.82 3.92
N THR A 141 -9.18 6.34 3.63
CA THR A 141 -8.60 6.25 2.29
C THR A 141 -8.36 4.78 1.93
N PHE A 142 -8.49 4.46 0.66
CA PHE A 142 -8.39 3.10 0.15
C PHE A 142 -7.28 2.96 -0.90
N ALA A 143 -6.58 1.84 -0.89
CA ALA A 143 -5.63 1.46 -1.94
C ALA A 143 -5.93 0.02 -2.38
N ASN A 144 -6.38 -0.16 -3.62
CA ASN A 144 -6.71 -1.49 -4.14
C ASN A 144 -5.47 -2.33 -4.43
N THR A 145 -5.67 -3.63 -4.49
CA THR A 145 -4.67 -4.59 -4.99
C THR A 145 -4.24 -4.16 -6.39
N GLU A 146 -2.90 -4.15 -6.64
CA GLU A 146 -2.30 -3.70 -7.90
C GLU A 146 -2.80 -2.33 -8.40
N MET A 147 -3.33 -1.51 -7.49
CA MET A 147 -3.93 -0.20 -7.80
C MET A 147 -5.00 -0.23 -8.90
N VAL A 148 -5.68 -1.37 -9.08
CA VAL A 148 -6.77 -1.54 -10.04
C VAL A 148 -7.92 -0.60 -9.67
N TYR A 149 -8.41 0.14 -10.65
CA TYR A 149 -9.50 1.08 -10.49
C TYR A 149 -10.41 1.12 -11.72
N ALA A 150 -11.68 1.29 -11.46
CA ALA A 150 -12.69 1.67 -12.43
C ALA A 150 -13.77 2.50 -11.71
N ASP A 151 -14.57 3.25 -12.43
CA ASP A 151 -15.54 4.18 -11.82
C ASP A 151 -16.54 3.47 -10.92
N TYR A 152 -16.96 2.25 -11.25
CA TYR A 152 -17.86 1.45 -10.41
C TYR A 152 -17.23 1.05 -9.07
N ILE A 153 -15.89 0.80 -9.05
CA ILE A 153 -15.16 0.56 -7.79
C ILE A 153 -15.24 1.81 -6.92
N GLY A 154 -15.07 2.99 -7.52
CA GLY A 154 -15.21 4.26 -6.82
C GLY A 154 -16.59 4.47 -6.23
N VAL A 155 -17.66 4.03 -6.90
CA VAL A 155 -19.03 4.07 -6.36
C VAL A 155 -19.13 3.18 -5.10
N ILE A 156 -18.65 1.94 -5.18
CA ILE A 156 -18.62 1.01 -4.03
C ILE A 156 -17.86 1.61 -2.85
N LEU A 157 -16.69 2.18 -3.09
CA LEU A 157 -15.86 2.80 -2.04
C LEU A 157 -16.56 4.00 -1.40
N SER A 158 -17.26 4.82 -2.19
CA SER A 158 -18.06 5.94 -1.68
C SER A 158 -19.23 5.48 -0.82
N GLU A 159 -19.93 4.41 -1.23
CA GLU A 159 -21.00 3.77 -0.44
C GLU A 159 -20.49 3.25 0.91
N LEU A 160 -19.26 2.73 0.94
CA LEU A 160 -18.59 2.29 2.16
C LEU A 160 -18.03 3.45 3.02
N GLY A 161 -18.21 4.70 2.57
CA GLY A 161 -17.84 5.91 3.30
C GLY A 161 -16.37 6.32 3.16
N PHE A 162 -15.64 5.81 2.17
CA PHE A 162 -14.30 6.29 1.87
C PHE A 162 -14.32 7.69 1.27
N LYS A 163 -13.30 8.49 1.61
CA LYS A 163 -13.13 9.86 1.12
C LYS A 163 -12.11 9.96 0.00
N GLY A 164 -11.16 9.03 -0.05
CA GLY A 164 -10.08 9.00 -1.02
C GLY A 164 -9.73 7.60 -1.48
N VAL A 165 -9.20 7.51 -2.68
CA VAL A 165 -8.63 6.28 -3.25
C VAL A 165 -7.31 6.59 -3.93
N LEU A 166 -6.33 5.72 -3.67
CA LEU A 166 -5.04 5.72 -4.35
C LEU A 166 -5.07 4.68 -5.45
N THR A 167 -4.69 5.06 -6.67
CA THR A 167 -4.78 4.20 -7.85
C THR A 167 -3.72 4.49 -8.89
N GLU A 168 -3.59 3.61 -9.87
CA GLU A 168 -2.65 3.74 -10.98
C GLU A 168 -3.06 4.87 -11.95
N GLY A 169 -2.10 5.70 -12.32
CA GLY A 169 -2.26 6.77 -13.31
C GLY A 169 -2.10 6.26 -14.74
N ALA A 170 -2.99 5.39 -15.20
CA ALA A 170 -2.91 4.78 -16.53
C ALA A 170 -2.95 5.82 -17.66
N LYS A 171 -1.87 5.92 -18.43
CA LYS A 171 -1.70 6.93 -19.50
C LYS A 171 -2.81 6.92 -20.54
N HIS A 172 -3.32 5.73 -20.90
CA HIS A 172 -4.40 5.61 -21.89
C HIS A 172 -5.75 6.16 -21.38
N VAL A 173 -5.96 6.22 -20.05
CA VAL A 173 -7.14 6.82 -19.43
C VAL A 173 -6.96 8.32 -19.20
N LEU A 174 -5.79 8.71 -18.68
CA LEU A 174 -5.47 10.12 -18.42
C LEU A 174 -5.30 10.92 -19.70
N GLY A 175 -4.75 10.30 -20.77
CA GLY A 175 -4.41 10.98 -22.02
C GLY A 175 -3.34 12.05 -21.78
N TRP A 176 -3.67 13.31 -22.06
CA TRP A 176 -2.78 14.46 -21.84
C TRP A 176 -2.78 14.99 -20.39
N ARG A 177 -3.67 14.49 -19.55
CA ARG A 177 -3.82 14.96 -18.15
C ARG A 177 -2.69 14.40 -17.27
N SER A 178 -2.21 15.25 -16.34
CA SER A 178 -1.15 14.86 -15.41
C SER A 178 -1.71 13.99 -14.27
N PRO A 179 -1.01 12.94 -13.82
CA PRO A 179 -1.36 12.18 -12.61
C PRO A 179 -1.17 13.00 -11.32
N ASN A 180 -0.46 14.14 -11.40
CA ASN A 180 -0.09 14.97 -10.24
C ASN A 180 -1.19 15.94 -9.79
N TYR A 181 -2.45 15.67 -10.13
CA TYR A 181 -3.62 16.41 -9.65
C TYR A 181 -4.56 15.48 -8.89
N VAL A 182 -5.33 16.07 -7.98
CA VAL A 182 -6.43 15.37 -7.32
C VAL A 182 -7.65 15.39 -8.23
N TYR A 183 -8.19 14.23 -8.52
CA TYR A 183 -9.39 14.03 -9.31
C TYR A 183 -10.58 13.65 -8.43
N SER A 184 -11.75 13.56 -9.02
CA SER A 184 -12.95 13.03 -8.37
C SER A 184 -13.57 11.95 -9.24
N ASN A 185 -14.21 10.97 -8.62
CA ASN A 185 -14.98 9.99 -9.36
C ASN A 185 -16.14 10.69 -10.07
N PRO A 186 -16.41 10.42 -11.36
CA PRO A 186 -17.43 11.13 -12.12
C PRO A 186 -18.87 10.87 -11.63
N ILE A 187 -19.11 9.71 -11.00
CA ILE A 187 -20.41 9.31 -10.46
C ILE A 187 -20.50 9.69 -8.98
N ALA A 188 -19.52 9.26 -8.17
CA ALA A 188 -19.43 9.52 -6.73
C ALA A 188 -18.47 10.69 -6.47
N GLN A 189 -18.89 11.92 -6.73
CA GLN A 189 -18.05 13.13 -6.71
C GLN A 189 -17.38 13.43 -5.37
N ASN A 190 -17.90 12.89 -4.28
CA ASN A 190 -17.31 13.02 -2.94
C ASN A 190 -16.01 12.23 -2.79
N LEU A 191 -15.80 11.16 -3.59
CA LEU A 191 -14.60 10.36 -3.56
C LEU A 191 -13.48 11.06 -4.35
N LYS A 192 -12.38 11.37 -3.67
CA LYS A 192 -11.18 11.93 -4.30
C LYS A 192 -10.26 10.81 -4.76
N ILE A 193 -9.67 11.02 -5.95
CA ILE A 193 -8.78 10.07 -6.59
C ILE A 193 -7.38 10.68 -6.66
N LEU A 194 -6.41 9.99 -6.11
CA LEU A 194 -5.00 10.30 -6.23
C LEU A 194 -4.37 9.25 -7.14
N PHE A 195 -3.76 9.71 -8.23
CA PHE A 195 -3.06 8.83 -9.15
C PHE A 195 -1.59 8.71 -8.76
N ARG A 196 -1.10 7.47 -8.77
CA ARG A 196 0.33 7.18 -8.65
C ARG A 196 1.09 7.83 -9.81
N ASN A 197 2.16 8.54 -9.52
CA ASN A 197 3.12 8.94 -10.54
C ASN A 197 3.97 7.71 -10.92
N GLN A 198 3.53 7.00 -11.96
CA GLN A 198 4.12 5.75 -12.40
C GLN A 198 5.62 5.90 -12.69
N SER A 199 6.03 6.94 -13.41
CA SER A 199 7.43 7.09 -13.80
C SER A 199 8.36 7.21 -12.59
N LEU A 200 8.05 8.10 -11.66
CA LEU A 200 8.86 8.32 -10.46
C LEU A 200 8.81 7.12 -9.48
N SER A 201 7.65 6.48 -9.35
CA SER A 201 7.52 5.29 -8.51
C SER A 201 8.33 4.12 -9.07
N ASP A 202 8.26 3.88 -10.38
CA ASP A 202 8.99 2.79 -11.04
C ASP A 202 10.51 3.04 -11.04
N ASP A 203 10.94 4.30 -11.01
CA ASP A 203 12.36 4.64 -10.91
C ASP A 203 12.95 4.15 -9.58
N ILE A 204 12.17 4.20 -8.50
CA ILE A 204 12.56 3.63 -7.20
C ILE A 204 12.35 2.12 -7.16
N ALA A 205 11.15 1.65 -7.52
CA ALA A 205 10.76 0.27 -7.30
C ALA A 205 11.43 -0.74 -8.25
N LEU A 206 11.65 -0.34 -9.52
CA LEU A 206 12.07 -1.26 -10.57
C LEU A 206 13.44 -0.92 -11.16
N ARG A 207 13.79 0.38 -11.24
CA ARG A 207 14.99 0.83 -11.97
C ARG A 207 16.16 1.18 -11.08
N PHE A 208 15.93 1.32 -9.77
CA PHE A 208 16.95 1.76 -8.81
C PHE A 208 18.27 0.97 -8.90
N THR A 209 18.17 -0.35 -9.05
CA THR A 209 19.34 -1.27 -9.12
C THR A 209 19.77 -1.61 -10.55
N ASN A 210 19.05 -1.11 -11.57
CA ASN A 210 19.33 -1.46 -12.95
C ASN A 210 20.46 -0.60 -13.53
N SER A 211 21.67 -1.18 -13.61
CA SER A 211 22.85 -0.50 -14.15
C SER A 211 22.79 -0.18 -15.66
N TYR A 212 21.88 -0.81 -16.40
CA TYR A 212 21.67 -0.52 -17.83
C TYR A 212 20.66 0.62 -18.07
N TRP A 213 20.01 1.10 -17.02
CA TRP A 213 19.10 2.23 -17.15
C TRP A 213 19.86 3.54 -17.29
N THR A 214 19.44 4.39 -18.22
CA THR A 214 20.08 5.69 -18.51
C THR A 214 20.07 6.65 -17.31
N GLY A 215 19.17 6.46 -16.37
CA GLY A 215 19.11 7.20 -15.11
C GLY A 215 20.03 6.68 -14.01
N TYR A 216 20.71 5.56 -14.19
CA TYR A 216 21.60 4.98 -13.18
C TYR A 216 22.91 5.79 -13.04
N PRO A 217 23.48 5.93 -11.83
CA PRO A 217 22.88 5.59 -10.54
C PRO A 217 21.82 6.63 -10.14
N LEU A 218 20.74 6.16 -9.51
CA LEU A 218 19.75 7.05 -8.92
C LEU A 218 20.22 7.47 -7.53
N THR A 219 20.63 8.74 -7.40
CA THR A 219 20.95 9.33 -6.09
C THR A 219 19.77 10.10 -5.54
N ALA A 220 19.77 10.37 -4.23
CA ALA A 220 18.72 11.13 -3.57
C ALA A 220 18.58 12.55 -4.15
N GLU A 221 19.73 13.22 -4.43
CA GLU A 221 19.77 14.55 -5.02
C GLU A 221 19.16 14.57 -6.42
N LYS A 222 19.52 13.57 -7.25
CA LYS A 222 18.99 13.44 -8.61
C LYS A 222 17.49 13.22 -8.60
N PHE A 223 16.99 12.36 -7.71
CA PHE A 223 15.56 12.10 -7.57
C PHE A 223 14.81 13.33 -7.06
N ALA A 224 15.35 14.03 -6.06
CA ALA A 224 14.79 15.27 -5.55
C ALA A 224 14.73 16.35 -6.65
N ASP A 225 15.77 16.47 -7.46
CA ASP A 225 15.84 17.39 -8.60
C ASP A 225 14.72 17.11 -9.63
N TRP A 226 14.46 15.85 -9.95
CA TRP A 226 13.36 15.48 -10.85
C TRP A 226 12.00 15.86 -10.29
N ILE A 227 11.79 15.65 -9.00
CA ILE A 227 10.56 16.05 -8.32
C ILE A 227 10.40 17.58 -8.35
N ILE A 228 11.46 18.34 -8.04
CA ILE A 228 11.40 19.81 -7.96
C ILE A 228 11.19 20.45 -9.32
N ARG A 229 11.79 19.89 -10.36
CA ARG A 229 11.74 20.46 -11.73
C ARG A 229 10.50 20.07 -12.52
N ASP A 230 9.66 19.16 -12.05
CA ASP A 230 8.41 18.83 -12.72
C ASP A 230 7.46 20.05 -12.68
N PRO A 231 7.18 20.70 -13.82
CA PRO A 231 6.37 21.92 -13.85
C PRO A 231 4.89 21.68 -13.50
N ASN A 232 4.46 20.41 -13.51
CA ASN A 232 3.06 20.01 -13.32
C ASN A 232 2.76 19.49 -11.92
N HIS A 233 3.69 19.67 -10.96
CA HIS A 233 3.47 19.08 -9.65
C HIS A 233 2.75 20.03 -8.69
N ARG A 234 1.51 19.69 -8.39
CA ARG A 234 0.81 20.19 -7.20
C ARG A 234 0.79 19.16 -6.10
N SER A 235 0.66 17.88 -6.47
CA SER A 235 0.70 16.75 -5.53
C SER A 235 1.24 15.53 -6.26
N ILE A 236 2.43 15.06 -5.92
CA ILE A 236 3.04 13.86 -6.49
C ILE A 236 2.76 12.71 -5.54
N THR A 237 2.16 11.64 -6.05
CA THR A 237 1.91 10.42 -5.29
C THR A 237 2.90 9.34 -5.71
N LEU A 238 3.70 8.86 -4.75
CA LEU A 238 4.65 7.77 -4.90
C LEU A 238 4.14 6.56 -4.11
N ALA A 239 3.98 5.42 -4.78
CA ALA A 239 3.47 4.18 -4.19
C ALA A 239 4.07 2.95 -4.89
#